data_9107370096d823947626769b17dd229e
#
_entry.id   9107370096d823947626769b17dd229e
#
_cell.length_a   1.000
_cell.length_b   1.000
_cell.length_c   1.000
_cell.angle_alpha   90.00
_cell.angle_beta   90.00
_cell.angle_gamma   90.00
#
_symmetry.space_group_name_H-M   'P 1'
#
loop_
_entity.id
_entity.type
_entity.pdbx_description
1 polymer ?
#
loop_
_entity_poly.entity_id
_entity_poly.type
_entity_poly.pdbx_seq_one_letter_code
_entity_poly.pdbx_strand_id
1 'polypeptide(L)'
;MISQAAAANFAMKKSQASGVRIAIVLAISYQLSAISCFSQGTKEPNVAGQFYPQDKNTLSRQIESFLDNAHSEPVSGNIFCLIVPHAGYAFSGQAAAFAYALIKDKPYKTVVVIVPSHHWGINGISVYREGTFRTPLGDLEIDSAFSRKLINPAQGIDAIPAAFEKEHSVEVQLPFLQSVLKDFKIVPVLVGDCSFRTLGAFADNLAATSKERSDVLVVVSTDLCHSYDYEETQRSDRLTLSYLERMDAEDIYDNLNKRTIQMCGGFPAVAGIIAAKHLGATNYRLLRYTHSAEVTGNKAKGVWTVGYASALLYTPILEKNTVYDNQALTQGKKGGTMLTTQQKKKLLDIARATIEAYVTSGKRLTFTEDDQKLRETNGAFVTLHSQGALRGCIGTIIGQKPLYETIRDMAIESSSADPRFPAVTKLELKDIDIEISVLSPLQKIASIDEFVLGTHGVLVRQGFQQGVFLPQVAAETGWTKEEFLSNLCLHKAGLSPKAWQDPKTELFIFSAEIFSEKELR
;
A
#
# COMPACT_ATOMS: atom_id res chain seq x y z
N MET A 1 24.06 64.91 -0.48
CA MET A 1 23.83 66.33 -0.03
C MET A 1 22.54 66.33 0.71
N ILE A 2 22.56 66.28 2.00
CA ILE A 2 22.32 67.44 2.88
C ILE A 2 20.84 67.87 2.75
N SER A 3 19.92 67.98 3.74
CA SER A 3 20.04 68.05 5.19
C SER A 3 18.65 68.37 5.77
N GLN A 4 18.43 67.93 6.97
CA GLN A 4 17.83 68.69 8.09
C GLN A 4 16.29 68.82 8.08
N ALA A 5 15.57 68.26 9.02
CA ALA A 5 15.47 68.56 10.44
C ALA A 5 14.81 69.92 10.73
N ALA A 6 13.67 69.87 11.43
CA ALA A 6 13.53 70.66 12.65
C ALA A 6 12.14 70.49 13.26
N ALA A 7 12.17 70.25 14.53
CA ALA A 7 11.07 70.21 15.50
C ALA A 7 10.43 71.57 15.70
N ALA A 8 9.15 71.55 16.10
CA ALA A 8 8.59 72.63 16.91
C ALA A 8 7.46 72.06 17.82
N ASN A 9 7.79 71.97 19.08
CA ASN A 9 6.86 72.04 20.21
C ASN A 9 6.04 73.32 20.21
N PHE A 10 4.77 73.27 20.54
CA PHE A 10 4.22 74.26 21.47
C PHE A 10 2.87 73.84 22.08
N ALA A 11 2.90 73.66 23.37
CA ALA A 11 1.98 74.06 24.42
C ALA A 11 0.48 73.71 24.39
N MET A 12 0.14 73.07 25.47
CA MET A 12 -1.15 72.92 26.11
C MET A 12 -2.08 74.15 26.06
N LYS A 13 -3.37 73.89 25.84
CA LYS A 13 -4.44 74.56 26.58
C LYS A 13 -5.54 73.61 26.95
N LYS A 14 -5.80 73.48 28.24
CA LYS A 14 -6.95 72.83 28.86
C LYS A 14 -8.24 73.52 28.40
N SER A 15 -9.21 72.72 27.96
CA SER A 15 -10.62 73.09 28.06
C SER A 15 -11.48 71.81 28.21
N GLN A 16 -12.32 71.87 29.20
CA GLN A 16 -13.29 70.89 29.63
C GLN A 16 -14.32 70.60 28.49
N ALA A 17 -14.68 69.35 28.32
CA ALA A 17 -16.10 68.95 28.18
C ALA A 17 -16.20 67.40 28.12
N SER A 18 -16.87 66.90 29.10
CA SER A 18 -17.50 65.58 29.15
C SER A 18 -18.25 65.26 27.86
N GLY A 19 -17.89 64.18 27.20
CA GLY A 19 -18.69 63.69 26.06
C GLY A 19 -18.06 62.63 25.16
N VAL A 20 -16.77 62.34 25.26
CA VAL A 20 -16.09 61.46 24.29
C VAL A 20 -15.65 60.11 24.88
N ARG A 21 -16.08 59.78 26.10
CA ARG A 21 -15.71 58.48 26.71
C ARG A 21 -16.65 57.29 26.44
N ILE A 22 -17.76 57.49 25.71
CA ILE A 22 -18.72 56.41 25.39
C ILE A 22 -18.53 55.88 23.95
N ALA A 23 -17.86 56.58 23.03
CA ALA A 23 -17.71 56.16 21.66
C ALA A 23 -16.51 55.24 21.39
N ILE A 24 -15.50 55.23 22.29
CA ILE A 24 -14.28 54.40 22.09
C ILE A 24 -14.44 52.98 22.69
N VAL A 25 -15.34 52.78 23.66
CA VAL A 25 -15.60 51.47 24.25
C VAL A 25 -16.54 50.61 23.39
N LEU A 26 -17.34 51.22 22.51
CA LEU A 26 -18.21 50.52 21.54
C LEU A 26 -17.50 50.15 20.24
N ALA A 27 -16.36 50.75 19.92
CA ALA A 27 -15.57 50.38 18.72
C ALA A 27 -14.59 49.20 18.97
N ILE A 28 -14.22 48.94 20.23
CA ILE A 28 -13.34 47.82 20.61
C ILE A 28 -14.15 46.55 20.87
N SER A 29 -15.44 46.65 21.22
CA SER A 29 -16.35 45.50 21.34
C SER A 29 -16.90 44.97 20.01
N TYR A 30 -16.71 45.68 18.91
CA TYR A 30 -17.16 45.20 17.55
C TYR A 30 -16.06 44.53 16.76
N GLN A 31 -14.80 44.49 17.21
CA GLN A 31 -13.70 43.76 16.58
C GLN A 31 -13.37 42.41 17.24
N LEU A 32 -14.07 42.04 18.29
CA LEU A 32 -13.85 40.76 18.99
C LEU A 32 -15.00 39.74 18.79
N SER A 33 -15.95 40.01 17.89
CA SER A 33 -17.08 39.12 17.62
C SER A 33 -17.11 38.57 16.19
N ALA A 34 -16.00 38.67 15.44
CA ALA A 34 -15.85 37.99 14.15
C ALA A 34 -14.89 36.80 14.30
N ILE A 35 -15.03 36.02 15.37
CA ILE A 35 -14.83 34.57 15.24
C ILE A 35 -16.09 34.10 14.53
N SER A 36 -16.17 34.37 13.22
CA SER A 36 -17.13 33.69 12.38
C SER A 36 -16.84 32.20 12.56
N CYS A 37 -17.78 31.51 13.16
CA CYS A 37 -18.02 30.11 12.90
C CYS A 37 -18.16 30.00 11.38
N PHE A 38 -17.07 29.86 10.66
CA PHE A 38 -17.07 29.34 9.30
C PHE A 38 -17.51 27.89 9.47
N SER A 39 -18.80 27.64 9.46
CA SER A 39 -19.33 26.38 9.00
C SER A 39 -18.75 26.27 7.59
N GLN A 40 -17.78 25.36 7.42
CA GLN A 40 -17.24 25.12 6.09
C GLN A 40 -18.42 24.66 5.24
N GLY A 41 -18.78 25.46 4.23
CA GLY A 41 -19.86 25.17 3.33
C GLY A 41 -19.56 23.95 2.44
N THR A 42 -20.29 23.79 1.40
CA THR A 42 -20.05 22.76 0.39
C THR A 42 -18.84 23.15 -0.46
N LYS A 43 -17.84 22.27 -0.55
CA LYS A 43 -16.75 22.35 -1.51
C LYS A 43 -17.26 21.90 -2.88
N GLU A 44 -17.34 22.83 -3.80
CA GLU A 44 -17.75 22.57 -5.19
C GLU A 44 -16.66 21.81 -5.96
N PRO A 45 -17.01 20.99 -6.96
CA PRO A 45 -16.02 20.27 -7.77
C PRO A 45 -15.21 21.23 -8.65
N ASN A 46 -13.91 20.94 -8.80
CA ASN A 46 -12.99 21.74 -9.63
C ASN A 46 -12.81 21.19 -11.05
N VAL A 47 -12.88 19.84 -11.20
CA VAL A 47 -12.48 19.16 -12.43
C VAL A 47 -13.60 18.33 -13.07
N ALA A 48 -14.84 18.51 -12.59
CA ALA A 48 -16.02 17.96 -13.24
C ALA A 48 -16.17 18.53 -14.66
N GLY A 49 -16.40 17.68 -15.65
CA GLY A 49 -16.41 18.05 -17.07
C GLY A 49 -15.02 18.11 -17.72
N GLN A 50 -13.93 17.96 -16.94
CA GLN A 50 -12.55 17.92 -17.44
C GLN A 50 -11.88 16.58 -17.17
N PHE A 51 -11.83 16.14 -15.91
CA PHE A 51 -11.22 14.88 -15.52
C PHE A 51 -12.21 13.71 -15.55
N TYR A 52 -13.48 14.00 -15.35
CA TYR A 52 -14.59 13.04 -15.41
C TYR A 52 -15.87 13.75 -15.86
N PRO A 53 -16.89 13.03 -16.36
CA PRO A 53 -18.14 13.64 -16.85
C PRO A 53 -18.86 14.46 -15.77
N GLN A 54 -19.33 15.65 -16.15
CA GLN A 54 -20.16 16.49 -15.27
C GLN A 54 -21.61 15.99 -15.17
N ASP A 55 -22.09 15.28 -16.20
CA ASP A 55 -23.42 14.67 -16.19
C ASP A 55 -23.44 13.41 -15.32
N LYS A 56 -24.37 13.37 -14.36
CA LYS A 56 -24.53 12.29 -13.39
C LYS A 56 -24.64 10.91 -14.04
N ASN A 57 -25.50 10.78 -15.05
CA ASN A 57 -25.81 9.49 -15.67
C ASN A 57 -24.62 8.99 -16.51
N THR A 58 -23.94 9.90 -17.18
CA THR A 58 -22.73 9.58 -17.96
C THR A 58 -21.60 9.15 -17.06
N LEU A 59 -21.40 9.86 -15.93
CA LEU A 59 -20.40 9.51 -14.93
C LEU A 59 -20.66 8.14 -14.29
N SER A 60 -21.91 7.88 -13.87
CA SER A 60 -22.28 6.57 -13.29
C SER A 60 -22.01 5.43 -14.27
N ARG A 61 -22.45 5.55 -15.52
CA ARG A 61 -22.22 4.51 -16.54
C ARG A 61 -20.73 4.29 -16.84
N GLN A 62 -19.94 5.37 -16.84
CA GLN A 62 -18.49 5.26 -17.04
C GLN A 62 -17.82 4.50 -15.91
N ILE A 63 -18.16 4.83 -14.66
CA ILE A 63 -17.60 4.14 -13.48
C ILE A 63 -18.07 2.67 -13.45
N GLU A 64 -19.35 2.40 -13.70
CA GLU A 64 -19.87 1.03 -13.80
C GLU A 64 -19.08 0.22 -14.84
N SER A 65 -18.87 0.78 -16.04
CA SER A 65 -18.08 0.13 -17.08
C SER A 65 -16.63 -0.17 -16.62
N PHE A 66 -16.00 0.75 -15.90
CA PHE A 66 -14.67 0.50 -15.35
C PHE A 66 -14.67 -0.60 -14.30
N LEU A 67 -15.65 -0.62 -13.41
CA LEU A 67 -15.79 -1.63 -12.36
C LEU A 67 -16.08 -3.03 -12.94
N ASP A 68 -16.92 -3.11 -13.95
CA ASP A 68 -17.26 -4.37 -14.63
C ASP A 68 -16.05 -4.97 -15.36
N ASN A 69 -15.14 -4.12 -15.86
CA ASN A 69 -13.90 -4.54 -16.50
C ASN A 69 -12.73 -4.75 -15.52
N ALA A 70 -12.92 -4.48 -14.23
CA ALA A 70 -11.90 -4.64 -13.21
C ALA A 70 -11.95 -6.04 -12.59
N HIS A 71 -11.48 -7.04 -13.32
CA HIS A 71 -11.40 -8.42 -12.85
C HIS A 71 -10.22 -8.59 -11.88
N SER A 72 -10.44 -8.26 -10.61
CA SER A 72 -9.51 -8.54 -9.52
C SER A 72 -9.94 -9.79 -8.77
N GLU A 73 -9.00 -10.67 -8.45
CA GLU A 73 -9.30 -11.77 -7.55
C GLU A 73 -9.72 -11.24 -6.18
N PRO A 74 -10.78 -11.79 -5.58
CA PRO A 74 -11.24 -11.37 -4.26
C PRO A 74 -10.10 -11.44 -3.23
N VAL A 75 -10.13 -10.52 -2.29
CA VAL A 75 -9.25 -10.52 -1.13
C VAL A 75 -10.02 -11.07 0.05
N SER A 76 -9.70 -12.31 0.45
CA SER A 76 -10.18 -12.84 1.74
C SER A 76 -9.35 -12.20 2.85
N GLY A 77 -9.84 -11.06 3.38
CA GLY A 77 -9.12 -10.34 4.40
C GLY A 77 -9.62 -8.92 4.63
N ASN A 78 -9.04 -8.28 5.62
CA ASN A 78 -9.32 -6.88 5.93
C ASN A 78 -8.45 -5.98 5.07
N ILE A 79 -9.05 -5.14 4.24
CA ILE A 79 -8.36 -4.10 3.48
C ILE A 79 -8.32 -2.84 4.34
N PHE A 80 -7.13 -2.31 4.58
CA PHE A 80 -6.93 -1.11 5.40
C PHE A 80 -6.61 0.13 4.56
N CYS A 81 -5.93 -0.07 3.42
CA CYS A 81 -5.53 1.04 2.57
C CYS A 81 -5.61 0.66 1.09
N LEU A 82 -6.09 1.59 0.29
CA LEU A 82 -5.96 1.57 -1.17
C LEU A 82 -4.94 2.62 -1.59
N ILE A 83 -4.12 2.31 -2.60
CA ILE A 83 -3.29 3.27 -3.32
C ILE A 83 -3.87 3.35 -4.72
N VAL A 84 -4.28 4.54 -5.18
CA VAL A 84 -5.01 4.73 -6.44
C VAL A 84 -4.57 6.01 -7.16
N PRO A 85 -4.62 6.04 -8.51
CA PRO A 85 -4.23 7.20 -9.29
C PRO A 85 -5.31 8.30 -9.29
N HIS A 86 -4.93 9.54 -9.69
CA HIS A 86 -5.83 10.68 -9.73
C HIS A 86 -5.79 11.51 -11.02
N ALA A 87 -5.26 10.97 -12.09
CA ALA A 87 -5.41 11.57 -13.41
C ALA A 87 -6.88 11.53 -13.89
N GLY A 88 -7.19 12.18 -15.00
CA GLY A 88 -8.51 12.11 -15.60
C GLY A 88 -8.94 10.67 -15.91
N TYR A 89 -10.22 10.37 -15.74
CA TYR A 89 -10.78 9.02 -15.85
C TYR A 89 -10.49 8.32 -17.18
N ALA A 90 -10.38 9.09 -18.28
CA ALA A 90 -9.99 8.55 -19.58
C ALA A 90 -8.60 7.87 -19.56
N PHE A 91 -7.71 8.25 -18.63
CA PHE A 91 -6.36 7.72 -18.51
C PHE A 91 -6.21 6.73 -17.36
N SER A 92 -6.68 7.10 -16.17
CA SER A 92 -6.41 6.35 -14.95
C SER A 92 -7.63 5.64 -14.35
N GLY A 93 -8.84 5.93 -14.82
CA GLY A 93 -10.09 5.40 -14.25
C GLY A 93 -10.15 3.87 -14.25
N GLN A 94 -9.74 3.22 -15.34
CA GLN A 94 -9.69 1.76 -15.40
C GLN A 94 -8.69 1.19 -14.38
N ALA A 95 -7.53 1.82 -14.21
CA ALA A 95 -6.56 1.36 -13.20
C ALA A 95 -7.09 1.54 -11.77
N ALA A 96 -7.73 2.67 -11.46
CA ALA A 96 -8.36 2.91 -10.16
C ALA A 96 -9.46 1.89 -9.84
N ALA A 97 -10.26 1.51 -10.83
CA ALA A 97 -11.38 0.58 -10.67
C ALA A 97 -10.96 -0.78 -10.11
N PHE A 98 -9.76 -1.28 -10.39
CA PHE A 98 -9.25 -2.55 -9.84
C PHE A 98 -9.17 -2.54 -8.31
N ALA A 99 -8.89 -1.39 -7.70
CA ALA A 99 -8.90 -1.25 -6.24
C ALA A 99 -10.32 -1.05 -5.71
N TYR A 100 -11.10 -0.19 -6.35
CA TYR A 100 -12.44 0.12 -5.90
C TYR A 100 -13.42 -1.07 -6.00
N ALA A 101 -13.28 -1.93 -7.00
CA ALA A 101 -14.08 -3.15 -7.13
C ALA A 101 -13.96 -4.08 -5.91
N LEU A 102 -12.78 -4.12 -5.26
CA LEU A 102 -12.54 -4.98 -4.10
C LEU A 102 -13.20 -4.49 -2.81
N ILE A 103 -13.64 -3.24 -2.76
CA ILE A 103 -14.33 -2.67 -1.60
C ILE A 103 -15.82 -2.45 -1.82
N LYS A 104 -16.35 -2.87 -2.98
CA LYS A 104 -17.78 -2.75 -3.29
C LYS A 104 -18.63 -3.42 -2.21
N ASP A 105 -19.62 -2.68 -1.72
CA ASP A 105 -20.56 -3.07 -0.66
C ASP A 105 -19.90 -3.46 0.69
N LYS A 106 -18.60 -3.14 0.89
CA LYS A 106 -17.95 -3.31 2.19
C LYS A 106 -18.47 -2.29 3.22
N PRO A 107 -18.48 -2.63 4.51
CA PRO A 107 -19.13 -1.83 5.56
C PRO A 107 -18.27 -0.65 6.06
N TYR A 108 -17.48 -0.02 5.21
CA TYR A 108 -16.71 1.16 5.61
C TYR A 108 -17.63 2.36 5.85
N LYS A 109 -17.44 3.05 6.98
CA LYS A 109 -18.23 4.23 7.39
C LYS A 109 -17.42 5.52 7.42
N THR A 110 -16.09 5.41 7.54
CA THR A 110 -15.19 6.57 7.43
C THR A 110 -14.08 6.26 6.43
N VAL A 111 -13.92 7.12 5.43
CA VAL A 111 -12.87 7.00 4.41
C VAL A 111 -11.90 8.18 4.54
N VAL A 112 -10.66 7.90 4.96
CA VAL A 112 -9.59 8.90 5.07
C VAL A 112 -8.88 8.97 3.71
N VAL A 113 -9.04 10.08 2.99
CA VAL A 113 -8.45 10.28 1.65
C VAL A 113 -7.20 11.15 1.78
N ILE A 114 -6.03 10.53 1.65
CA ILE A 114 -4.72 11.17 1.83
C ILE A 114 -4.14 11.50 0.47
N VAL A 115 -3.88 12.78 0.20
CA VAL A 115 -3.52 13.28 -1.11
C VAL A 115 -2.33 14.24 -1.07
N PRO A 116 -1.58 14.43 -2.18
CA PRO A 116 -0.57 15.46 -2.30
C PRO A 116 -1.18 16.87 -2.40
N SER A 117 -0.37 17.90 -2.16
CA SER A 117 -0.71 19.29 -2.42
C SER A 117 -0.11 19.74 -3.75
N HIS A 118 -0.95 19.91 -4.79
CA HIS A 118 -0.49 20.35 -6.11
C HIS A 118 -0.48 21.88 -6.29
N HIS A 119 -1.34 22.58 -5.57
CA HIS A 119 -1.61 24.00 -5.80
C HIS A 119 -1.24 24.89 -4.63
N TRP A 120 -0.98 24.33 -3.47
CA TRP A 120 -0.72 25.10 -2.25
C TRP A 120 0.51 24.54 -1.52
N GLY A 121 1.57 25.36 -1.41
CA GLY A 121 2.75 24.98 -0.63
C GLY A 121 2.43 24.99 0.86
N ILE A 122 2.19 23.82 1.43
CA ILE A 122 2.06 23.65 2.89
C ILE A 122 3.27 22.92 3.44
N ASN A 123 3.70 23.34 4.64
CA ASN A 123 4.71 22.65 5.43
C ASN A 123 3.97 21.85 6.50
N GLY A 124 3.82 20.53 6.29
CA GLY A 124 3.05 19.67 7.16
C GLY A 124 1.81 19.07 6.49
N ILE A 125 0.78 18.83 7.30
CA ILE A 125 -0.44 18.14 6.90
C ILE A 125 -1.64 19.03 7.18
N SER A 126 -2.60 19.07 6.25
CA SER A 126 -3.88 19.75 6.46
C SER A 126 -5.04 18.77 6.43
N VAL A 127 -5.87 18.76 7.47
CA VAL A 127 -7.09 17.96 7.55
C VAL A 127 -8.30 18.85 7.30
N TYR A 128 -9.20 18.43 6.39
CA TYR A 128 -10.45 19.16 6.15
C TYR A 128 -11.43 18.87 7.29
N ARG A 129 -11.76 19.92 8.06
CA ARG A 129 -12.36 19.75 9.38
C ARG A 129 -13.85 19.42 9.39
N GLU A 130 -14.64 20.08 8.53
CA GLU A 130 -16.11 19.98 8.54
C GLU A 130 -16.72 20.54 7.25
N GLY A 131 -17.95 20.17 6.93
CA GLY A 131 -18.67 20.58 5.73
C GLY A 131 -18.97 19.40 4.81
N THR A 132 -19.07 19.66 3.51
CA THR A 132 -19.36 18.66 2.48
C THR A 132 -18.48 18.84 1.25
N PHE A 133 -18.26 17.78 0.50
CA PHE A 133 -17.70 17.79 -0.84
C PHE A 133 -18.77 17.39 -1.84
N ARG A 134 -18.97 18.23 -2.87
CA ARG A 134 -19.93 17.96 -3.94
C ARG A 134 -19.28 17.25 -5.11
N THR A 135 -20.02 16.30 -5.69
CA THR A 135 -19.73 15.67 -6.97
C THR A 135 -21.00 15.64 -7.81
N PRO A 136 -20.95 15.32 -9.11
CA PRO A 136 -22.16 15.10 -9.89
C PRO A 136 -23.08 13.99 -9.36
N LEU A 137 -22.54 13.05 -8.55
CA LEU A 137 -23.32 11.97 -7.95
C LEU A 137 -24.03 12.37 -6.65
N GLY A 138 -23.69 13.52 -6.06
CA GLY A 138 -24.26 14.05 -4.83
C GLY A 138 -23.21 14.54 -3.84
N ASP A 139 -23.67 14.98 -2.70
CA ASP A 139 -22.83 15.54 -1.62
C ASP A 139 -22.31 14.42 -0.70
N LEU A 140 -21.05 14.55 -0.27
CA LEU A 140 -20.40 13.68 0.71
C LEU A 140 -20.07 14.48 1.97
N GLU A 141 -20.56 14.04 3.11
CA GLU A 141 -20.29 14.66 4.40
C GLU A 141 -18.88 14.37 4.91
N ILE A 142 -18.28 15.37 5.55
CA ILE A 142 -17.06 15.20 6.31
C ILE A 142 -17.36 14.51 7.65
N ASP A 143 -16.56 13.51 8.03
CA ASP A 143 -16.54 12.98 9.40
C ASP A 143 -15.84 13.99 10.33
N SER A 144 -16.58 15.03 10.72
CA SER A 144 -16.05 16.15 11.51
C SER A 144 -15.53 15.71 12.88
N ALA A 145 -16.14 14.68 13.46
CA ALA A 145 -15.71 14.15 14.75
C ALA A 145 -14.36 13.44 14.63
N PHE A 146 -14.18 12.69 13.55
CA PHE A 146 -12.92 12.00 13.24
C PHE A 146 -11.85 13.02 12.84
N SER A 147 -12.15 13.95 11.92
CA SER A 147 -11.23 14.99 11.44
C SER A 147 -10.61 15.79 12.59
N ARG A 148 -11.44 16.24 13.54
CA ARG A 148 -10.96 17.03 14.71
C ARG A 148 -9.96 16.28 15.57
N LYS A 149 -10.07 14.97 15.69
CA LYS A 149 -9.14 14.14 16.48
C LYS A 149 -7.78 13.99 15.79
N LEU A 150 -7.73 14.12 14.47
CA LEU A 150 -6.47 14.07 13.71
C LEU A 150 -5.68 15.37 13.79
N ILE A 151 -6.35 16.51 13.97
CA ILE A 151 -5.71 17.84 14.00
C ILE A 151 -4.87 18.01 15.26
N ASN A 152 -3.58 18.28 15.07
CA ASN A 152 -2.62 18.56 16.15
C ASN A 152 -1.53 19.53 15.65
N PRO A 153 -1.74 20.84 15.77
CA PRO A 153 -0.79 21.84 15.26
C PRO A 153 0.62 21.73 15.84
N ALA A 154 0.74 21.24 17.09
CA ALA A 154 2.05 21.01 17.71
C ALA A 154 2.88 19.91 17.00
N GLN A 155 2.22 19.08 16.21
CA GLN A 155 2.84 18.02 15.38
C GLN A 155 2.87 18.38 13.89
N GLY A 156 2.49 19.61 13.51
CA GLY A 156 2.42 20.04 12.10
C GLY A 156 1.19 19.50 11.36
N ILE A 157 0.10 19.21 12.07
CA ILE A 157 -1.16 18.72 11.50
C ILE A 157 -2.24 19.79 11.76
N ASP A 158 -2.54 20.59 10.77
CA ASP A 158 -3.41 21.74 10.86
C ASP A 158 -4.75 21.54 10.12
N ALA A 159 -5.62 22.56 10.17
CA ALA A 159 -6.81 22.66 9.34
C ALA A 159 -6.72 23.92 8.49
N ILE A 160 -6.33 23.76 7.22
CA ILE A 160 -6.15 24.84 6.24
C ILE A 160 -7.11 24.61 5.06
N PRO A 161 -8.41 25.00 5.18
CA PRO A 161 -9.42 24.73 4.14
C PRO A 161 -9.04 25.31 2.78
N ALA A 162 -8.40 26.48 2.76
CA ALA A 162 -7.98 27.16 1.53
C ALA A 162 -7.02 26.29 0.69
N ALA A 163 -6.24 25.41 1.31
CA ALA A 163 -5.34 24.51 0.59
C ALA A 163 -6.08 23.49 -0.31
N PHE A 164 -7.35 23.22 -0.02
CA PHE A 164 -8.18 22.30 -0.80
C PHE A 164 -8.96 22.98 -1.93
N GLU A 165 -9.01 24.32 -1.98
CA GLU A 165 -9.89 25.05 -2.93
C GLU A 165 -9.67 24.63 -4.39
N LYS A 166 -8.41 24.46 -4.82
CA LYS A 166 -8.06 24.10 -6.19
C LYS A 166 -7.56 22.66 -6.33
N GLU A 167 -7.48 21.91 -5.22
CA GLU A 167 -6.94 20.55 -5.22
C GLU A 167 -7.95 19.56 -5.79
N HIS A 168 -7.52 18.77 -6.77
CA HIS A 168 -8.33 17.80 -7.50
C HIS A 168 -8.15 16.35 -7.04
N SER A 169 -7.02 16.02 -6.40
CA SER A 169 -6.64 14.65 -6.08
C SER A 169 -7.55 13.97 -5.04
N VAL A 170 -8.25 14.74 -4.17
CA VAL A 170 -9.37 14.26 -3.36
C VAL A 170 -10.58 14.00 -4.24
N GLU A 171 -10.95 15.01 -5.02
CA GLU A 171 -12.19 15.06 -5.79
C GLU A 171 -12.33 13.87 -6.74
N VAL A 172 -11.25 13.52 -7.43
CA VAL A 172 -11.21 12.41 -8.41
C VAL A 172 -11.53 11.05 -7.76
N GLN A 173 -11.29 10.88 -6.46
CA GLN A 173 -11.58 9.62 -5.76
C GLN A 173 -13.05 9.49 -5.37
N LEU A 174 -13.74 10.62 -5.17
CA LEU A 174 -15.07 10.64 -4.56
C LEU A 174 -16.14 9.92 -5.39
N PRO A 175 -16.24 10.08 -6.73
CA PRO A 175 -17.27 9.39 -7.50
C PRO A 175 -17.14 7.87 -7.49
N PHE A 176 -15.90 7.34 -7.48
CA PHE A 176 -15.68 5.90 -7.30
C PHE A 176 -16.17 5.43 -5.93
N LEU A 177 -15.81 6.13 -4.85
CA LEU A 177 -16.27 5.82 -3.49
C LEU A 177 -17.79 5.83 -3.39
N GLN A 178 -18.46 6.83 -3.97
CA GLN A 178 -19.93 6.92 -4.02
C GLN A 178 -20.59 5.78 -4.79
N SER A 179 -19.88 5.22 -5.78
CA SER A 179 -20.39 4.11 -6.59
C SER A 179 -20.25 2.75 -5.92
N VAL A 180 -19.30 2.60 -4.98
CA VAL A 180 -18.98 1.30 -4.37
C VAL A 180 -19.34 1.19 -2.90
N LEU A 181 -19.47 2.31 -2.16
CA LEU A 181 -19.79 2.33 -0.74
C LEU A 181 -21.15 2.98 -0.48
N LYS A 182 -21.75 2.66 0.69
CA LYS A 182 -23.04 3.20 1.15
C LYS A 182 -22.90 3.79 2.55
N ASP A 183 -23.58 4.92 2.79
CA ASP A 183 -23.69 5.56 4.12
C ASP A 183 -22.34 5.76 4.80
N PHE A 184 -21.40 6.40 4.12
CA PHE A 184 -20.08 6.71 4.62
C PHE A 184 -19.79 8.21 4.64
N LYS A 185 -18.81 8.60 5.43
CA LYS A 185 -18.26 9.96 5.49
C LYS A 185 -16.81 9.97 5.09
N ILE A 186 -16.30 11.13 4.69
CA ILE A 186 -14.92 11.29 4.25
C ILE A 186 -14.12 12.15 5.23
N VAL A 187 -12.81 11.92 5.24
CA VAL A 187 -11.82 12.74 5.94
C VAL A 187 -10.73 13.09 4.92
N PRO A 188 -10.86 14.21 4.20
CA PRO A 188 -9.83 14.66 3.27
C PRO A 188 -8.59 15.14 4.03
N VAL A 189 -7.43 14.63 3.61
CA VAL A 189 -6.12 14.96 4.20
C VAL A 189 -5.15 15.32 3.10
N LEU A 190 -4.60 16.51 3.17
CA LEU A 190 -3.65 17.05 2.22
C LEU A 190 -2.27 17.07 2.86
N VAL A 191 -1.31 16.42 2.22
CA VAL A 191 0.07 16.30 2.70
C VAL A 191 0.98 17.14 1.81
N GLY A 192 1.64 18.11 2.41
CA GLY A 192 2.66 18.93 1.78
C GLY A 192 4.07 18.46 2.11
N ASP A 193 5.01 19.37 2.06
CA ASP A 193 6.38 19.08 2.47
C ASP A 193 6.45 18.93 3.99
N CYS A 194 6.89 17.78 4.46
CA CYS A 194 6.96 17.52 5.89
C CYS A 194 7.96 16.41 6.24
N SER A 195 8.37 16.42 7.50
CA SER A 195 9.31 15.43 8.01
C SER A 195 8.69 14.02 8.14
N PHE A 196 9.51 12.98 8.10
CA PHE A 196 9.07 11.61 8.41
C PHE A 196 8.39 11.52 9.78
N ARG A 197 8.88 12.30 10.76
CA ARG A 197 8.28 12.40 12.10
C ARG A 197 6.84 12.94 12.06
N THR A 198 6.56 13.93 11.23
CA THR A 198 5.20 14.49 11.05
C THR A 198 4.26 13.46 10.43
N LEU A 199 4.73 12.72 9.41
CA LEU A 199 3.98 11.63 8.77
C LEU A 199 3.67 10.52 9.77
N GLY A 200 4.66 10.11 10.58
CA GLY A 200 4.48 9.14 11.66
C GLY A 200 3.47 9.60 12.70
N ALA A 201 3.58 10.83 13.18
CA ALA A 201 2.65 11.40 14.15
C ALA A 201 1.19 11.44 13.64
N PHE A 202 1.00 11.76 12.35
CA PHE A 202 -0.32 11.69 11.72
C PHE A 202 -0.85 10.25 11.69
N ALA A 203 -0.02 9.29 11.30
CA ALA A 203 -0.40 7.89 11.24
C ALA A 203 -0.74 7.32 12.64
N ASP A 204 0.01 7.71 13.68
CA ASP A 204 -0.28 7.37 15.07
C ASP A 204 -1.63 7.93 15.53
N ASN A 205 -1.91 9.21 15.22
CA ASN A 205 -3.19 9.85 15.54
C ASN A 205 -4.36 9.17 14.81
N LEU A 206 -4.15 8.77 13.54
CA LEU A 206 -5.15 8.05 12.76
C LEU A 206 -5.43 6.68 13.37
N ALA A 207 -4.39 5.91 13.68
CA ALA A 207 -4.52 4.59 14.29
C ALA A 207 -5.20 4.67 15.66
N ALA A 208 -4.81 5.63 16.51
CA ALA A 208 -5.42 5.87 17.81
C ALA A 208 -6.91 6.26 17.69
N THR A 209 -7.26 7.08 16.68
CA THR A 209 -8.65 7.49 16.42
C THR A 209 -9.50 6.35 15.88
N SER A 210 -8.87 5.41 15.16
CA SER A 210 -9.51 4.21 14.60
C SER A 210 -9.52 3.02 15.56
N LYS A 211 -8.96 3.17 16.77
CA LYS A 211 -8.94 2.11 17.77
C LYS A 211 -10.36 1.58 18.01
N GLU A 212 -10.53 0.26 18.00
CA GLU A 212 -11.82 -0.44 18.14
C GLU A 212 -12.80 -0.25 16.97
N ARG A 213 -12.35 0.37 15.85
CA ARG A 213 -13.15 0.54 14.63
C ARG A 213 -12.58 -0.32 13.51
N SER A 214 -13.44 -1.14 12.90
CA SER A 214 -13.12 -1.95 11.71
C SER A 214 -13.70 -1.36 10.42
N ASP A 215 -14.36 -0.20 10.51
CA ASP A 215 -15.10 0.46 9.44
C ASP A 215 -14.37 1.71 8.89
N VAL A 216 -13.07 1.83 9.13
CA VAL A 216 -12.22 2.90 8.61
C VAL A 216 -11.39 2.38 7.44
N LEU A 217 -11.44 3.08 6.31
CA LEU A 217 -10.61 2.83 5.13
C LEU A 217 -9.68 4.01 4.89
N VAL A 218 -8.43 3.75 4.57
CA VAL A 218 -7.48 4.74 4.06
C VAL A 218 -7.45 4.66 2.54
N VAL A 219 -7.46 5.79 1.85
CA VAL A 219 -7.26 5.89 0.41
C VAL A 219 -6.12 6.87 0.15
N VAL A 220 -5.01 6.37 -0.36
CA VAL A 220 -3.87 7.18 -0.82
C VAL A 220 -4.05 7.46 -2.30
N SER A 221 -4.01 8.74 -2.66
CA SER A 221 -4.17 9.20 -4.03
C SER A 221 -2.83 9.61 -4.61
N THR A 222 -2.34 8.90 -5.64
CA THR A 222 -1.03 9.18 -6.25
C THR A 222 -0.93 8.66 -7.67
N ASP A 223 -0.41 9.49 -8.58
CA ASP A 223 0.15 9.02 -9.83
C ASP A 223 1.65 8.70 -9.62
N LEU A 224 2.24 7.92 -10.52
CA LEU A 224 3.64 7.54 -10.47
C LEU A 224 4.53 8.55 -11.24
N CYS A 225 5.55 8.09 -11.95
CA CYS A 225 6.48 8.94 -12.68
C CYS A 225 5.81 9.74 -13.79
N HIS A 226 6.24 10.99 -13.94
CA HIS A 226 5.86 11.91 -15.01
C HIS A 226 7.10 12.22 -15.85
N SER A 227 7.16 11.79 -17.10
CA SER A 227 8.30 12.02 -18.00
C SER A 227 7.84 12.20 -19.45
N TYR A 228 8.72 12.80 -20.28
CA TYR A 228 8.58 12.86 -21.73
C TYR A 228 9.20 11.63 -22.43
N ASP A 229 9.57 10.62 -21.69
CA ASP A 229 10.14 9.37 -22.19
C ASP A 229 9.40 8.16 -21.59
N TYR A 230 8.76 7.41 -22.46
CA TYR A 230 8.00 6.21 -22.09
C TYR A 230 8.83 5.15 -21.37
N GLU A 231 10.07 4.90 -21.85
CA GLU A 231 10.92 3.88 -21.24
C GLU A 231 11.46 4.32 -19.88
N GLU A 232 11.76 5.62 -19.74
CA GLU A 232 12.13 6.21 -18.46
C GLU A 232 10.98 6.10 -17.45
N THR A 233 9.75 6.46 -17.86
CA THR A 233 8.55 6.30 -17.02
C THR A 233 8.43 4.85 -16.53
N GLN A 234 8.53 3.88 -17.42
CA GLN A 234 8.42 2.46 -17.04
C GLN A 234 9.52 2.02 -16.08
N ARG A 235 10.78 2.44 -16.29
CA ARG A 235 11.88 2.10 -15.38
C ARG A 235 11.68 2.70 -13.98
N SER A 236 11.32 3.98 -13.93
CA SER A 236 11.05 4.69 -12.70
C SER A 236 9.87 4.10 -11.93
N ASP A 237 8.78 3.79 -12.65
CA ASP A 237 7.58 3.21 -12.04
C ASP A 237 7.84 1.82 -11.45
N ARG A 238 8.54 0.94 -12.18
CA ARG A 238 8.91 -0.39 -11.67
C ARG A 238 9.73 -0.28 -10.39
N LEU A 239 10.69 0.64 -10.36
CA LEU A 239 11.49 0.88 -9.17
C LEU A 239 10.61 1.37 -8.02
N THR A 240 9.75 2.37 -8.24
CA THR A 240 8.83 2.91 -7.24
C THR A 240 7.89 1.83 -6.69
N LEU A 241 7.31 1.00 -7.56
CA LEU A 241 6.43 -0.10 -7.16
C LEU A 241 7.17 -1.14 -6.31
N SER A 242 8.44 -1.43 -6.61
CA SER A 242 9.26 -2.34 -5.79
C SER A 242 9.53 -1.83 -4.37
N TYR A 243 9.57 -0.50 -4.19
CA TYR A 243 9.66 0.11 -2.86
C TYR A 243 8.33 0.04 -2.11
N LEU A 244 7.20 0.30 -2.79
CA LEU A 244 5.87 0.18 -2.19
C LEU A 244 5.57 -1.25 -1.70
N GLU A 245 5.97 -2.26 -2.47
CA GLU A 245 5.78 -3.68 -2.13
C GLU A 245 6.45 -4.07 -0.82
N ARG A 246 7.60 -3.49 -0.51
CA ARG A 246 8.30 -3.74 0.75
C ARG A 246 7.61 -3.14 1.97
N MET A 247 6.69 -2.19 1.77
CA MET A 247 5.99 -1.47 2.83
C MET A 247 6.93 -0.85 3.88
N ASP A 248 8.18 -0.54 3.48
CA ASP A 248 9.15 0.14 4.33
C ASP A 248 9.02 1.65 4.14
N ALA A 249 8.27 2.27 5.04
CA ALA A 249 7.91 3.67 4.93
C ALA A 249 9.12 4.62 5.06
N GLU A 250 10.13 4.26 5.85
CA GLU A 250 11.34 5.06 6.04
C GLU A 250 12.22 5.01 4.79
N ASP A 251 12.42 3.81 4.24
CA ASP A 251 13.18 3.62 3.00
C ASP A 251 12.50 4.33 1.82
N ILE A 252 11.15 4.28 1.73
CA ILE A 252 10.37 5.04 0.73
C ILE A 252 10.60 6.54 0.91
N TYR A 253 10.46 7.08 2.14
CA TYR A 253 10.65 8.49 2.44
C TYR A 253 12.04 8.98 2.04
N ASP A 254 13.07 8.23 2.40
CA ASP A 254 14.46 8.53 2.08
C ASP A 254 14.73 8.56 0.58
N ASN A 255 14.16 7.60 -0.17
CA ASN A 255 14.37 7.50 -1.60
C ASN A 255 13.53 8.51 -2.40
N LEU A 256 12.40 8.97 -1.88
CA LEU A 256 11.67 10.13 -2.41
C LEU A 256 12.52 11.40 -2.27
N ASN A 257 13.11 11.65 -1.11
CA ASN A 257 13.98 12.82 -0.89
C ASN A 257 15.25 12.79 -1.73
N LYS A 258 15.82 11.61 -1.97
CA LYS A 258 16.96 11.39 -2.88
C LYS A 258 16.55 11.44 -4.36
N ARG A 259 15.26 11.50 -4.67
CA ARG A 259 14.69 11.41 -6.02
C ARG A 259 15.06 10.12 -6.76
N THR A 260 15.34 9.05 -6.02
CA THR A 260 15.58 7.71 -6.57
C THR A 260 14.28 7.10 -7.10
N ILE A 261 13.17 7.37 -6.41
CA ILE A 261 11.81 6.99 -6.81
C ILE A 261 10.92 8.23 -6.98
N GLN A 262 9.87 8.11 -7.79
CA GLN A 262 9.02 9.24 -8.14
C GLN A 262 7.54 8.85 -8.09
N MET A 263 6.77 9.62 -7.33
CA MET A 263 5.31 9.63 -7.34
C MET A 263 4.82 10.97 -6.76
N CYS A 264 3.77 11.54 -7.31
CA CYS A 264 3.26 12.84 -6.84
C CYS A 264 2.71 12.75 -5.41
N GLY A 265 2.09 11.63 -5.05
CA GLY A 265 1.60 11.33 -3.71
C GLY A 265 2.61 10.56 -2.85
N GLY A 266 3.91 10.85 -2.95
CA GLY A 266 4.95 10.10 -2.23
C GLY A 266 4.81 10.18 -0.71
N PHE A 267 4.72 11.38 -0.15
CA PHE A 267 4.50 11.56 1.30
C PHE A 267 3.12 11.07 1.76
N PRO A 268 2.01 11.29 1.01
CA PRO A 268 0.75 10.58 1.21
C PRO A 268 0.89 9.07 1.31
N ALA A 269 1.67 8.45 0.42
CA ALA A 269 1.91 7.01 0.43
C ALA A 269 2.67 6.56 1.68
N VAL A 270 3.70 7.30 2.10
CA VAL A 270 4.43 7.05 3.36
C VAL A 270 3.48 7.09 4.55
N ALA A 271 2.67 8.16 4.69
CA ALA A 271 1.69 8.28 5.78
C ALA A 271 0.65 7.15 5.75
N GLY A 272 0.13 6.83 4.55
CA GLY A 272 -0.85 5.76 4.36
C GLY A 272 -0.31 4.38 4.69
N ILE A 273 0.95 4.07 4.34
CA ILE A 273 1.62 2.81 4.67
C ILE A 273 1.83 2.68 6.18
N ILE A 274 2.33 3.73 6.86
CA ILE A 274 2.49 3.72 8.32
C ILE A 274 1.13 3.49 8.98
N ALA A 275 0.11 4.26 8.59
CA ALA A 275 -1.23 4.14 9.13
C ALA A 275 -1.82 2.75 8.89
N ALA A 276 -1.74 2.21 7.68
CA ALA A 276 -2.24 0.88 7.36
C ALA A 276 -1.56 -0.21 8.19
N LYS A 277 -0.24 -0.12 8.39
CA LYS A 277 0.50 -1.05 9.27
C LYS A 277 0.03 -0.96 10.71
N HIS A 278 -0.19 0.24 11.24
CA HIS A 278 -0.72 0.45 12.60
C HIS A 278 -2.17 -0.04 12.74
N LEU A 279 -2.96 -0.03 11.66
CA LEU A 279 -4.31 -0.59 11.61
C LEU A 279 -4.31 -2.11 11.44
N GLY A 280 -3.18 -2.73 11.11
CA GLY A 280 -3.04 -4.17 11.02
C GLY A 280 -2.70 -4.71 9.64
N ALA A 281 -2.42 -3.90 8.64
CA ALA A 281 -1.99 -4.38 7.33
C ALA A 281 -0.63 -5.07 7.40
N THR A 282 -0.55 -6.27 6.85
CA THR A 282 0.67 -7.09 6.81
C THR A 282 1.17 -7.35 5.39
N ASN A 283 0.32 -7.13 4.39
CA ASN A 283 0.57 -7.48 3.00
C ASN A 283 0.27 -6.30 2.07
N TYR A 284 1.07 -6.18 1.03
CA TYR A 284 0.83 -5.34 -0.14
C TYR A 284 0.43 -6.20 -1.33
N ARG A 285 -0.46 -5.69 -2.18
CA ARG A 285 -0.80 -6.32 -3.46
C ARG A 285 -0.98 -5.28 -4.54
N LEU A 286 -0.14 -5.31 -5.56
CA LEU A 286 -0.34 -4.56 -6.78
C LEU A 286 -1.52 -5.19 -7.55
N LEU A 287 -2.50 -4.38 -7.93
CA LEU A 287 -3.70 -4.83 -8.64
C LEU A 287 -3.63 -4.54 -10.14
N ARG A 288 -3.18 -3.34 -10.47
CA ARG A 288 -3.01 -2.91 -11.87
C ARG A 288 -1.90 -1.89 -11.96
N TYR A 289 -1.11 -1.99 -13.03
CA TYR A 289 -0.18 -0.97 -13.49
C TYR A 289 -0.43 -0.68 -14.96
N THR A 290 -0.40 0.57 -15.35
CA THR A 290 -0.46 1.05 -16.73
C THR A 290 0.12 2.47 -16.79
N HIS A 291 0.12 3.10 -17.96
CA HIS A 291 0.55 4.47 -18.16
C HIS A 291 -0.20 5.13 -19.31
N SER A 292 -0.20 6.48 -19.36
CA SER A 292 -0.95 7.25 -20.35
C SER A 292 -0.59 6.88 -21.81
N ALA A 293 0.68 6.55 -22.09
CA ALA A 293 1.12 6.13 -23.41
C ALA A 293 0.53 4.78 -23.86
N GLU A 294 0.24 3.87 -22.92
CA GLU A 294 -0.45 2.61 -23.22
C GLU A 294 -1.93 2.83 -23.48
N VAL A 295 -2.58 3.67 -22.66
CA VAL A 295 -3.99 4.02 -22.83
C VAL A 295 -4.27 4.71 -24.16
N THR A 296 -3.38 5.61 -24.60
CA THR A 296 -3.53 6.35 -25.86
C THR A 296 -2.95 5.63 -27.06
N GLY A 297 -2.16 4.56 -26.85
CA GLY A 297 -1.39 3.89 -27.90
C GLY A 297 -0.18 4.69 -28.42
N ASN A 298 0.11 5.87 -27.83
CA ASN A 298 1.17 6.76 -28.28
C ASN A 298 2.40 6.66 -27.38
N LYS A 299 3.40 5.90 -27.85
CA LYS A 299 4.69 5.67 -27.17
C LYS A 299 5.83 6.48 -27.79
N ALA A 300 5.53 7.49 -28.62
CA ALA A 300 6.55 8.29 -29.26
C ALA A 300 7.41 9.05 -28.25
N LYS A 301 8.69 9.19 -28.54
CA LYS A 301 9.62 9.96 -27.72
C LYS A 301 9.21 11.44 -27.72
N GLY A 302 9.26 12.09 -26.56
CA GLY A 302 8.81 13.47 -26.37
C GLY A 302 7.30 13.60 -26.04
N VAL A 303 6.55 12.50 -25.97
CA VAL A 303 5.16 12.50 -25.50
C VAL A 303 5.15 12.40 -23.99
N TRP A 304 4.38 13.30 -23.34
CA TRP A 304 4.19 13.29 -21.89
C TRP A 304 3.53 11.99 -21.44
N THR A 305 4.23 11.25 -20.63
CA THR A 305 3.81 9.94 -20.13
C THR A 305 3.71 9.98 -18.61
N VAL A 306 2.61 9.46 -18.07
CA VAL A 306 2.34 9.37 -16.63
C VAL A 306 2.02 7.92 -16.28
N GLY A 307 2.66 7.40 -15.25
CA GLY A 307 2.38 6.07 -14.72
C GLY A 307 1.22 6.05 -13.75
N TYR A 308 0.42 5.01 -13.80
CA TYR A 308 -0.75 4.78 -12.96
C TYR A 308 -0.71 3.40 -12.33
N ALA A 309 -0.89 3.32 -11.03
CA ALA A 309 -1.01 2.05 -10.34
C ALA A 309 -2.18 2.04 -9.37
N SER A 310 -2.80 0.88 -9.20
CA SER A 310 -3.67 0.60 -8.08
C SER A 310 -3.13 -0.57 -7.27
N ALA A 311 -3.14 -0.42 -5.96
CA ALA A 311 -2.68 -1.41 -5.01
C ALA A 311 -3.51 -1.37 -3.73
N LEU A 312 -3.36 -2.39 -2.90
CA LEU A 312 -3.96 -2.43 -1.58
C LEU A 312 -2.99 -2.92 -0.51
N LEU A 313 -3.22 -2.46 0.72
CA LEU A 313 -2.59 -2.95 1.92
C LEU A 313 -3.65 -3.63 2.79
N TYR A 314 -3.42 -4.88 3.14
CA TYR A 314 -4.43 -5.73 3.76
C TYR A 314 -3.81 -6.77 4.71
N THR A 315 -4.67 -7.40 5.49
CA THR A 315 -4.31 -8.62 6.23
C THR A 315 -5.23 -9.72 5.77
N PRO A 316 -4.72 -10.83 5.25
CA PRO A 316 -5.55 -11.96 4.89
C PRO A 316 -6.28 -12.50 6.13
N ILE A 317 -7.58 -12.79 6.00
CA ILE A 317 -8.26 -13.62 6.99
C ILE A 317 -7.75 -15.04 6.75
N LEU A 318 -7.01 -15.55 7.71
CA LEU A 318 -6.82 -16.98 7.82
C LEU A 318 -8.20 -17.54 8.16
N GLU A 319 -8.85 -18.23 7.23
CA GLU A 319 -10.14 -18.87 7.51
C GLU A 319 -9.98 -19.74 8.75
N LYS A 320 -10.71 -19.39 9.83
CA LYS A 320 -10.82 -20.20 11.05
C LYS A 320 -11.61 -21.48 10.84
N ASN A 321 -11.84 -21.90 9.60
CA ASN A 321 -12.67 -23.05 9.24
C ASN A 321 -11.91 -24.09 8.41
N THR A 322 -10.80 -24.57 8.91
CA THR A 322 -10.62 -25.99 9.07
C THR A 322 -10.42 -26.18 10.57
N VAL A 323 -11.48 -26.61 11.22
CA VAL A 323 -11.38 -27.34 12.49
C VAL A 323 -10.50 -28.53 12.14
N TYR A 324 -9.19 -28.34 12.26
CA TYR A 324 -8.31 -29.48 12.41
C TYR A 324 -8.77 -30.12 13.71
N ASP A 325 -9.42 -31.24 13.57
CA ASP A 325 -9.78 -32.13 14.68
C ASP A 325 -8.54 -32.25 15.58
N ASN A 326 -8.59 -31.61 16.74
CA ASN A 326 -7.51 -31.66 17.73
C ASN A 326 -7.22 -33.11 18.22
N GLN A 327 -8.01 -34.10 17.78
CA GLN A 327 -7.74 -35.51 18.04
C GLN A 327 -6.69 -36.11 17.10
N ALA A 328 -6.40 -35.48 15.93
CA ALA A 328 -5.33 -35.96 15.04
C ALA A 328 -3.92 -35.43 15.44
N LEU A 329 -3.83 -34.41 16.31
CA LEU A 329 -2.55 -33.84 16.74
C LEU A 329 -1.89 -34.59 17.92
N THR A 330 -2.53 -35.56 18.52
CA THR A 330 -1.98 -36.37 19.64
C THR A 330 -1.33 -37.68 19.23
N GLN A 331 -1.37 -38.05 17.94
CA GLN A 331 -0.59 -39.19 17.46
C GLN A 331 0.53 -38.65 16.55
N GLY A 332 1.72 -38.58 17.12
CA GLY A 332 2.96 -38.19 16.44
C GLY A 332 3.22 -39.03 15.19
N LYS A 333 2.75 -38.54 14.03
CA LYS A 333 3.28 -38.94 12.74
C LYS A 333 4.43 -38.00 12.39
N LYS A 334 5.63 -38.44 12.63
CA LYS A 334 6.85 -37.94 11.99
C LYS A 334 6.66 -37.95 10.47
N GLY A 335 6.86 -36.78 9.82
CA GLY A 335 6.99 -36.67 8.37
C GLY A 335 5.68 -36.29 7.67
N GLY A 336 5.57 -35.02 7.21
CA GLY A 336 4.69 -34.67 6.12
C GLY A 336 4.96 -35.64 4.96
N THR A 337 3.91 -36.17 4.31
CA THR A 337 4.03 -37.07 3.17
C THR A 337 4.81 -36.36 2.07
N MET A 338 6.04 -36.80 1.83
CA MET A 338 6.89 -36.27 0.74
C MET A 338 6.16 -36.45 -0.59
N LEU A 339 6.38 -35.52 -1.50
CA LEU A 339 5.91 -35.63 -2.87
C LEU A 339 6.62 -36.81 -3.55
N THR A 340 5.88 -37.62 -4.30
CA THR A 340 6.48 -38.65 -5.16
C THR A 340 7.31 -38.01 -6.27
N THR A 341 8.26 -38.77 -6.82
CA THR A 341 9.06 -38.31 -7.96
C THR A 341 8.18 -37.85 -9.14
N GLN A 342 7.05 -38.53 -9.39
CA GLN A 342 6.11 -38.17 -10.44
C GLN A 342 5.41 -36.83 -10.16
N GLN A 343 5.02 -36.56 -8.90
CA GLN A 343 4.41 -35.29 -8.50
C GLN A 343 5.41 -34.13 -8.61
N LYS A 344 6.65 -34.34 -8.15
CA LYS A 344 7.75 -33.37 -8.31
C LYS A 344 8.01 -33.01 -9.77
N LYS A 345 8.11 -34.04 -10.64
CA LYS A 345 8.29 -33.83 -12.07
C LYS A 345 7.14 -33.04 -12.68
N LYS A 346 5.90 -33.35 -12.30
CA LYS A 346 4.71 -32.64 -12.78
C LYS A 346 4.73 -31.14 -12.39
N LEU A 347 5.12 -30.82 -11.17
CA LEU A 347 5.27 -29.42 -10.72
C LEU A 347 6.36 -28.67 -11.49
N LEU A 348 7.50 -29.32 -11.77
CA LEU A 348 8.56 -28.74 -12.60
C LEU A 348 8.08 -28.54 -14.04
N ASP A 349 7.34 -29.47 -14.61
CA ASP A 349 6.77 -29.34 -15.97
C ASP A 349 5.77 -28.18 -16.03
N ILE A 350 4.92 -27.98 -14.99
CA ILE A 350 4.03 -26.82 -14.87
C ILE A 350 4.82 -25.51 -14.82
N ALA A 351 5.87 -25.45 -13.98
CA ALA A 351 6.72 -24.27 -13.87
C ALA A 351 7.42 -23.94 -15.20
N ARG A 352 8.02 -24.94 -15.83
CA ARG A 352 8.73 -24.81 -17.12
C ARG A 352 7.80 -24.31 -18.23
N ALA A 353 6.68 -24.99 -18.45
CA ALA A 353 5.71 -24.62 -19.48
C ALA A 353 5.17 -23.20 -19.25
N THR A 354 4.94 -22.83 -17.98
CA THR A 354 4.45 -21.50 -17.60
C THR A 354 5.48 -20.41 -17.92
N ILE A 355 6.74 -20.61 -17.52
CA ILE A 355 7.83 -19.64 -17.80
C ILE A 355 8.01 -19.47 -19.31
N GLU A 356 8.08 -20.57 -20.05
CA GLU A 356 8.23 -20.53 -21.51
C GLU A 356 7.10 -19.79 -22.21
N ALA A 357 5.85 -20.07 -21.86
CA ALA A 357 4.69 -19.40 -22.43
C ALA A 357 4.66 -17.90 -22.07
N TYR A 358 4.93 -17.58 -20.81
CA TYR A 358 4.89 -16.20 -20.34
C TYR A 358 6.01 -15.35 -20.93
N VAL A 359 7.25 -15.83 -20.88
CA VAL A 359 8.42 -15.12 -21.42
C VAL A 359 8.35 -14.96 -22.96
N THR A 360 7.77 -15.93 -23.67
CA THR A 360 7.69 -15.86 -25.15
C THR A 360 6.53 -15.04 -25.66
N SER A 361 5.39 -15.03 -24.98
CA SER A 361 4.14 -14.46 -25.50
C SER A 361 3.29 -13.69 -24.48
N GLY A 362 3.72 -13.59 -23.22
CA GLY A 362 2.92 -12.99 -22.15
C GLY A 362 1.71 -13.84 -21.72
N LYS A 363 1.58 -15.07 -22.25
CA LYS A 363 0.42 -15.91 -22.00
C LYS A 363 0.50 -16.58 -20.63
N ARG A 364 -0.53 -16.39 -19.81
CA ARG A 364 -0.73 -17.14 -18.57
C ARG A 364 -1.44 -18.45 -18.88
N LEU A 365 -0.78 -19.57 -18.60
CA LEU A 365 -1.38 -20.89 -18.81
C LEU A 365 -2.34 -21.23 -17.66
N THR A 366 -3.36 -22.03 -17.99
CA THR A 366 -4.25 -22.66 -17.01
C THR A 366 -4.03 -24.17 -17.05
N PHE A 367 -3.98 -24.77 -15.88
CA PHE A 367 -3.81 -26.22 -15.71
C PHE A 367 -5.01 -26.78 -14.97
N THR A 368 -5.36 -28.02 -15.26
CA THR A 368 -6.30 -28.82 -14.46
C THR A 368 -5.50 -29.94 -13.82
N GLU A 369 -5.78 -30.20 -12.55
CA GLU A 369 -5.05 -31.16 -11.74
C GLU A 369 -6.01 -32.05 -10.97
N ASP A 370 -5.87 -33.36 -11.13
CA ASP A 370 -6.70 -34.37 -10.46
C ASP A 370 -6.00 -35.00 -9.25
N ASP A 371 -4.67 -34.88 -9.16
CA ASP A 371 -3.90 -35.37 -8.02
C ASP A 371 -4.24 -34.57 -6.76
N GLN A 372 -4.85 -35.24 -5.80
CA GLN A 372 -5.31 -34.63 -4.55
C GLN A 372 -4.19 -33.97 -3.77
N LYS A 373 -2.96 -34.51 -3.83
CA LYS A 373 -1.78 -33.96 -3.15
C LYS A 373 -1.34 -32.64 -3.76
N LEU A 374 -1.39 -32.52 -5.08
CA LEU A 374 -1.06 -31.28 -5.80
C LEU A 374 -2.17 -30.21 -5.68
N ARG A 375 -3.34 -30.59 -5.23
CA ARG A 375 -4.47 -29.69 -4.92
C ARG A 375 -4.47 -29.20 -3.46
N GLU A 376 -3.61 -29.75 -2.60
CA GLU A 376 -3.44 -29.23 -1.24
C GLU A 376 -2.89 -27.81 -1.28
N THR A 377 -3.28 -26.99 -0.31
CA THR A 377 -2.83 -25.60 -0.20
C THR A 377 -1.51 -25.55 0.57
N ASN A 378 -0.40 -25.32 -0.14
CA ASN A 378 0.94 -25.23 0.44
C ASN A 378 1.64 -23.95 0.02
N GLY A 379 2.49 -23.40 0.91
CA GLY A 379 3.47 -22.41 0.53
C GLY A 379 4.51 -23.03 -0.39
N ALA A 380 5.00 -22.26 -1.36
CA ALA A 380 6.06 -22.73 -2.25
C ALA A 380 6.86 -21.57 -2.82
N PHE A 381 8.12 -21.88 -3.19
CA PHE A 381 9.02 -20.98 -3.92
C PHE A 381 9.40 -21.61 -5.25
N VAL A 382 9.51 -20.78 -6.28
CA VAL A 382 10.13 -21.14 -7.56
C VAL A 382 11.42 -20.34 -7.69
N THR A 383 12.54 -21.05 -7.79
CA THR A 383 13.87 -20.46 -7.93
C THR A 383 14.41 -20.78 -9.31
N LEU A 384 14.96 -19.79 -9.97
CA LEU A 384 15.59 -19.90 -11.26
C LEU A 384 17.10 -19.75 -11.12
N HIS A 385 17.85 -20.66 -11.68
CA HIS A 385 19.29 -20.60 -11.76
C HIS A 385 19.73 -20.47 -13.22
N SER A 386 20.77 -19.68 -13.48
CA SER A 386 21.46 -19.63 -14.78
C SER A 386 22.93 -19.86 -14.54
N GLN A 387 23.50 -20.88 -15.17
CA GLN A 387 24.90 -21.30 -15.01
C GLN A 387 25.31 -21.51 -13.53
N GLY A 388 24.37 -22.00 -12.71
CA GLY A 388 24.56 -22.24 -11.29
C GLY A 388 24.40 -21.01 -10.38
N ALA A 389 24.25 -19.81 -10.92
CA ALA A 389 23.97 -18.58 -10.16
C ALA A 389 22.46 -18.32 -10.06
N LEU A 390 22.04 -17.71 -8.95
CA LEU A 390 20.65 -17.28 -8.78
C LEU A 390 20.25 -16.29 -9.87
N ARG A 391 19.11 -16.52 -10.53
CA ARG A 391 18.57 -15.68 -11.61
C ARG A 391 17.18 -15.12 -11.31
N GLY A 392 16.46 -15.71 -10.36
CA GLY A 392 15.16 -15.26 -9.85
C GLY A 392 14.65 -16.21 -8.80
N CYS A 393 13.94 -15.69 -7.78
CA CYS A 393 13.35 -16.52 -6.72
C CYS A 393 12.20 -15.78 -6.08
N ILE A 394 10.98 -16.23 -6.32
CA ILE A 394 9.77 -15.69 -5.69
C ILE A 394 8.94 -16.85 -5.12
N GLY A 395 8.25 -16.60 -4.01
CA GLY A 395 7.41 -17.58 -3.38
C GLY A 395 6.48 -16.99 -2.33
N THR A 396 5.62 -17.84 -1.80
CA THR A 396 4.76 -17.54 -0.66
C THR A 396 4.96 -18.56 0.43
N ILE A 397 4.99 -18.10 1.69
CA ILE A 397 5.16 -18.96 2.85
C ILE A 397 3.87 -19.67 3.21
N ILE A 398 2.75 -18.98 3.02
CA ILE A 398 1.42 -19.51 3.27
C ILE A 398 0.74 -19.67 1.91
N GLY A 399 0.42 -20.91 1.55
CA GLY A 399 -0.38 -21.19 0.36
C GLY A 399 -1.79 -20.63 0.51
N GLN A 400 -2.29 -20.03 -0.55
CA GLN A 400 -3.68 -19.53 -0.64
C GLN A 400 -4.46 -20.21 -1.76
N LYS A 401 -3.77 -20.96 -2.60
CA LYS A 401 -4.29 -21.70 -3.76
C LYS A 401 -3.77 -23.12 -3.75
N PRO A 402 -4.35 -24.03 -4.53
CA PRO A 402 -3.77 -25.33 -4.79
C PRO A 402 -2.29 -25.25 -5.18
N LEU A 403 -1.47 -26.19 -4.72
CA LEU A 403 -0.03 -26.16 -4.90
C LEU A 403 0.39 -25.98 -6.38
N TYR A 404 -0.27 -26.68 -7.30
CA TYR A 404 0.01 -26.59 -8.74
C TYR A 404 -0.25 -25.16 -9.29
N GLU A 405 -1.25 -24.45 -8.77
CA GLU A 405 -1.51 -23.04 -9.13
C GLU A 405 -0.53 -22.10 -8.48
N THR A 406 -0.15 -22.36 -7.21
CA THR A 406 0.89 -21.60 -6.52
C THR A 406 2.20 -21.69 -7.31
N ILE A 407 2.60 -22.88 -7.76
CA ILE A 407 3.80 -23.06 -8.58
C ILE A 407 3.70 -22.31 -9.91
N ARG A 408 2.56 -22.39 -10.61
CA ARG A 408 2.31 -21.62 -11.83
C ARG A 408 2.51 -20.12 -11.60
N ASP A 409 1.90 -19.56 -10.55
CA ASP A 409 1.96 -18.14 -10.29
C ASP A 409 3.38 -17.70 -9.88
N MET A 410 4.04 -18.45 -9.00
CA MET A 410 5.42 -18.18 -8.58
C MET A 410 6.43 -18.35 -9.73
N ALA A 411 6.17 -19.22 -10.70
CA ALA A 411 6.97 -19.37 -11.91
C ALA A 411 6.92 -18.10 -12.80
N ILE A 412 5.74 -17.47 -12.91
CA ILE A 412 5.61 -16.18 -13.59
C ILE A 412 6.39 -15.11 -12.84
N GLU A 413 6.13 -14.98 -11.54
CA GLU A 413 6.73 -13.93 -10.70
C GLU A 413 8.27 -14.06 -10.64
N SER A 414 8.81 -15.27 -10.49
CA SER A 414 10.27 -15.47 -10.43
C SER A 414 10.96 -15.17 -11.76
N SER A 415 10.27 -15.36 -12.89
CA SER A 415 10.82 -15.07 -14.23
C SER A 415 10.65 -13.63 -14.68
N SER A 416 9.75 -12.86 -14.09
CA SER A 416 9.37 -11.54 -14.61
C SER A 416 9.30 -10.42 -13.58
N ALA A 417 9.16 -10.73 -12.29
CA ALA A 417 8.85 -9.77 -11.24
C ALA A 417 9.79 -9.83 -10.02
N ASP A 418 10.86 -10.64 -10.06
CA ASP A 418 11.89 -10.59 -9.02
C ASP A 418 12.65 -9.25 -9.12
N PRO A 419 12.55 -8.37 -8.10
CA PRO A 419 13.11 -7.01 -8.19
C PRO A 419 14.64 -6.98 -8.26
N ARG A 420 15.31 -8.09 -7.95
CA ARG A 420 16.78 -8.21 -7.98
C ARG A 420 17.32 -8.41 -9.39
N PHE A 421 16.47 -8.81 -10.33
CA PHE A 421 16.87 -9.21 -11.67
C PHE A 421 15.95 -8.61 -12.73
N PRO A 422 16.46 -8.31 -13.94
CA PRO A 422 15.59 -7.98 -15.06
C PRO A 422 14.75 -9.22 -15.45
N ALA A 423 13.61 -9.02 -16.11
CA ALA A 423 12.79 -10.12 -16.59
C ALA A 423 13.60 -11.07 -17.47
N VAL A 424 13.35 -12.38 -17.32
CA VAL A 424 13.99 -13.43 -18.12
C VAL A 424 13.65 -13.22 -19.60
N THR A 425 14.65 -13.31 -20.46
CA THR A 425 14.49 -13.18 -21.91
C THR A 425 14.34 -14.54 -22.59
N LYS A 426 13.81 -14.55 -23.83
CA LYS A 426 13.68 -15.78 -24.63
C LYS A 426 15.01 -16.51 -24.83
N LEU A 427 16.12 -15.77 -24.91
CA LEU A 427 17.45 -16.36 -25.12
C LEU A 427 17.96 -17.10 -23.91
N GLU A 428 17.55 -16.67 -22.69
CA GLU A 428 17.96 -17.28 -21.43
C GLU A 428 17.21 -18.57 -21.11
N LEU A 429 16.02 -18.81 -21.71
CA LEU A 429 15.16 -19.96 -21.38
C LEU A 429 15.88 -21.32 -21.42
N LYS A 430 16.80 -21.49 -22.37
CA LYS A 430 17.58 -22.72 -22.55
C LYS A 430 18.64 -22.94 -21.45
N ASP A 431 19.08 -21.87 -20.80
CA ASP A 431 20.14 -21.87 -19.80
C ASP A 431 19.57 -21.76 -18.35
N ILE A 432 18.25 -21.66 -18.23
CA ILE A 432 17.55 -21.64 -16.93
C ILE A 432 17.35 -23.07 -16.42
N ASP A 433 17.69 -23.28 -15.18
CA ASP A 433 17.34 -24.46 -14.37
C ASP A 433 16.33 -24.05 -13.30
N ILE A 434 15.28 -24.85 -13.10
CA ILE A 434 14.19 -24.56 -12.18
C ILE A 434 14.35 -25.43 -10.92
N GLU A 435 14.31 -24.78 -9.77
CA GLU A 435 14.20 -25.42 -8.47
C GLU A 435 12.88 -25.02 -7.80
N ILE A 436 12.22 -25.96 -7.16
CA ILE A 436 10.98 -25.74 -6.42
C ILE A 436 11.22 -26.13 -4.96
N SER A 437 10.81 -25.26 -4.04
CA SER A 437 10.74 -25.54 -2.61
C SER A 437 9.27 -25.55 -2.18
N VAL A 438 8.75 -26.71 -1.79
CA VAL A 438 7.39 -26.85 -1.25
C VAL A 438 7.46 -26.87 0.27
N LEU A 439 6.73 -25.96 0.92
CA LEU A 439 6.77 -25.79 2.37
C LEU A 439 5.72 -26.67 3.07
N SER A 440 6.09 -27.22 4.22
CA SER A 440 5.11 -27.82 5.13
C SER A 440 4.20 -26.75 5.75
N PRO A 441 3.03 -27.08 6.26
CA PRO A 441 2.24 -26.17 7.09
C PRO A 441 3.07 -25.61 8.25
N LEU A 442 2.81 -24.34 8.61
CA LEU A 442 3.43 -23.69 9.75
C LEU A 442 3.00 -24.40 11.06
N GLN A 443 3.98 -24.79 11.88
CA GLN A 443 3.76 -25.34 13.20
C GLN A 443 4.19 -24.35 14.26
N LYS A 444 3.27 -23.88 15.10
CA LYS A 444 3.62 -23.03 16.25
C LYS A 444 4.38 -23.87 17.27
N ILE A 445 5.51 -23.34 17.75
CA ILE A 445 6.33 -23.99 18.76
C ILE A 445 6.20 -23.29 20.13
N ALA A 446 6.27 -24.07 21.19
CA ALA A 446 6.24 -23.56 22.57
C ALA A 446 7.65 -23.38 23.14
N SER A 447 8.64 -24.11 22.62
CA SER A 447 10.04 -24.02 23.00
C SER A 447 10.94 -23.94 21.77
N ILE A 448 12.02 -23.17 21.89
CA ILE A 448 13.10 -23.11 20.90
C ILE A 448 13.76 -24.47 20.66
N ASP A 449 13.64 -25.43 21.59
CA ASP A 449 14.18 -26.77 21.45
C ASP A 449 13.54 -27.55 20.31
N GLU A 450 12.30 -27.20 19.96
CA GLU A 450 11.58 -27.79 18.81
C GLU A 450 12.13 -27.34 17.46
N PHE A 451 12.82 -26.18 17.43
CA PHE A 451 13.49 -25.69 16.24
C PHE A 451 14.82 -26.42 16.01
N VAL A 452 14.96 -27.06 14.86
CA VAL A 452 16.19 -27.73 14.42
C VAL A 452 16.84 -26.89 13.32
N LEU A 453 17.98 -26.30 13.63
CA LEU A 453 18.74 -25.46 12.71
C LEU A 453 19.16 -26.28 11.46
N GLY A 454 18.99 -25.70 10.28
CA GLY A 454 19.27 -26.36 9.00
C GLY A 454 18.17 -27.30 8.50
N THR A 455 17.23 -27.70 9.36
CA THR A 455 16.06 -28.54 8.99
C THR A 455 14.80 -27.72 8.87
N HIS A 456 14.62 -26.79 9.80
CA HIS A 456 13.44 -25.95 9.86
C HIS A 456 13.73 -24.52 9.40
N GLY A 457 12.84 -23.96 8.59
CA GLY A 457 12.66 -22.53 8.49
C GLY A 457 11.88 -22.01 9.69
N VAL A 458 12.05 -20.75 10.00
CA VAL A 458 11.37 -20.10 11.13
C VAL A 458 10.66 -18.84 10.67
N LEU A 459 9.39 -18.73 11.07
CA LEU A 459 8.65 -17.47 11.03
C LEU A 459 8.53 -16.95 12.46
N VAL A 460 9.01 -15.74 12.70
CA VAL A 460 8.84 -15.00 13.96
C VAL A 460 7.73 -13.97 13.78
N ARG A 461 6.85 -13.86 14.79
CA ARG A 461 5.77 -12.87 14.81
C ARG A 461 5.59 -12.29 16.20
N GLN A 462 5.55 -10.95 16.27
CA GLN A 462 5.20 -10.23 17.51
C GLN A 462 4.26 -9.07 17.14
N GLY A 463 2.99 -9.16 17.54
CA GLY A 463 1.99 -8.21 17.09
C GLY A 463 1.87 -8.21 15.56
N PHE A 464 2.16 -7.08 14.94
CA PHE A 464 2.10 -6.92 13.48
C PHE A 464 3.44 -7.16 12.77
N GLN A 465 4.53 -7.26 13.53
CA GLN A 465 5.86 -7.49 12.98
C GLN A 465 6.10 -8.97 12.79
N GLN A 466 6.56 -9.34 11.60
CA GLN A 466 6.92 -10.73 11.31
C GLN A 466 8.10 -10.80 10.34
N GLY A 467 8.83 -11.88 10.42
CA GLY A 467 9.95 -12.16 9.55
C GLY A 467 10.12 -13.65 9.35
N VAL A 468 10.78 -14.05 8.28
CA VAL A 468 11.01 -15.45 7.97
C VAL A 468 12.43 -15.68 7.47
N PHE A 469 13.00 -16.80 7.89
CA PHE A 469 14.14 -17.43 7.25
C PHE A 469 13.80 -18.84 6.80
N LEU A 470 14.21 -19.19 5.58
CA LEU A 470 14.14 -20.55 5.07
C LEU A 470 15.21 -21.44 5.71
N PRO A 471 15.08 -22.77 5.69
CA PRO A 471 16.07 -23.68 6.27
C PRO A 471 17.49 -23.49 5.71
N GLN A 472 17.61 -23.15 4.42
CA GLN A 472 18.87 -22.99 3.70
C GLN A 472 19.75 -21.88 4.28
N VAL A 473 19.16 -20.83 4.85
CA VAL A 473 19.88 -19.69 5.43
C VAL A 473 20.87 -20.15 6.52
N ALA A 474 20.54 -21.20 7.25
CA ALA A 474 21.43 -21.75 8.27
C ALA A 474 22.72 -22.34 7.65
N ALA A 475 22.61 -23.03 6.52
CA ALA A 475 23.76 -23.61 5.81
C ALA A 475 24.62 -22.54 5.14
N GLU A 476 23.99 -21.49 4.61
CA GLU A 476 24.67 -20.39 3.92
C GLU A 476 25.45 -19.49 4.88
N THR A 477 24.96 -19.30 6.11
CA THR A 477 25.51 -18.32 7.07
C THR A 477 26.40 -18.95 8.12
N GLY A 478 26.24 -20.23 8.44
CA GLY A 478 26.94 -20.91 9.52
C GLY A 478 26.57 -20.39 10.92
N TRP A 479 25.50 -19.68 11.07
CA TRP A 479 25.04 -19.13 12.35
C TRP A 479 24.63 -20.22 13.33
N THR A 480 24.85 -19.93 14.61
CA THR A 480 24.21 -20.68 15.71
C THR A 480 22.72 -20.47 15.72
N LYS A 481 21.96 -21.30 16.43
CA LYS A 481 20.51 -21.17 16.57
C LYS A 481 20.11 -19.79 17.12
N GLU A 482 20.84 -19.27 18.08
CA GLU A 482 20.58 -17.96 18.69
C GLU A 482 20.88 -16.81 17.73
N GLU A 483 21.97 -16.88 16.99
CA GLU A 483 22.31 -15.90 15.96
C GLU A 483 21.30 -15.90 14.83
N PHE A 484 20.86 -17.07 14.39
CA PHE A 484 19.80 -17.21 13.37
C PHE A 484 18.51 -16.50 13.80
N LEU A 485 18.03 -16.75 15.03
CA LEU A 485 16.80 -16.12 15.54
C LEU A 485 16.98 -14.63 15.80
N SER A 486 18.14 -14.20 16.27
CA SER A 486 18.44 -12.80 16.52
C SER A 486 18.51 -12.00 15.21
N ASN A 487 19.15 -12.55 14.17
CA ASN A 487 19.19 -11.94 12.85
C ASN A 487 17.82 -11.97 12.16
N LEU A 488 17.03 -13.03 12.37
CA LEU A 488 15.65 -13.11 11.90
C LEU A 488 14.79 -11.99 12.50
N CYS A 489 14.85 -11.82 13.83
CA CYS A 489 14.13 -10.74 14.51
C CYS A 489 14.55 -9.37 14.00
N LEU A 490 15.87 -9.11 13.94
CA LEU A 490 16.41 -7.79 13.59
C LEU A 490 16.21 -7.45 12.12
N HIS A 491 16.65 -8.32 11.21
CA HIS A 491 16.77 -7.99 9.79
C HIS A 491 15.54 -8.36 8.95
N LYS A 492 14.66 -9.22 9.46
CA LYS A 492 13.46 -9.65 8.72
C LYS A 492 12.17 -9.19 9.39
N ALA A 493 12.10 -9.19 10.72
CA ALA A 493 10.90 -8.79 11.43
C ALA A 493 10.92 -7.34 11.92
N GLY A 494 12.07 -6.66 11.89
CA GLY A 494 12.22 -5.31 12.46
C GLY A 494 12.00 -5.27 13.98
N LEU A 495 12.26 -6.38 14.65
CA LEU A 495 12.14 -6.55 16.09
C LEU A 495 13.51 -6.37 16.79
N SER A 496 13.48 -6.23 18.11
CA SER A 496 14.70 -6.36 18.91
C SER A 496 15.38 -7.72 18.64
N PRO A 497 16.73 -7.80 18.58
CA PRO A 497 17.44 -9.07 18.35
C PRO A 497 17.06 -10.18 19.35
N LYS A 498 16.64 -9.81 20.56
CA LYS A 498 16.21 -10.74 21.60
C LYS A 498 14.69 -10.95 21.67
N ALA A 499 13.93 -10.40 20.71
CA ALA A 499 12.47 -10.51 20.73
C ALA A 499 11.97 -11.95 20.68
N TRP A 500 12.72 -12.88 20.11
CA TRP A 500 12.39 -14.31 20.11
C TRP A 500 12.30 -14.94 21.51
N GLN A 501 12.83 -14.29 22.54
CA GLN A 501 12.75 -14.69 23.96
C GLN A 501 11.54 -14.07 24.68
N ASP A 502 10.86 -13.10 24.07
CA ASP A 502 9.70 -12.43 24.66
C ASP A 502 8.48 -13.35 24.57
N PRO A 503 7.73 -13.59 25.68
CA PRO A 503 6.50 -14.38 25.68
C PRO A 503 5.41 -13.89 24.72
N LYS A 504 5.48 -12.64 24.29
CA LYS A 504 4.57 -12.06 23.29
C LYS A 504 4.95 -12.43 21.85
N THR A 505 6.12 -12.99 21.64
CA THR A 505 6.61 -13.41 20.32
C THR A 505 6.17 -14.83 20.03
N GLU A 506 5.53 -15.02 18.91
CA GLU A 506 5.16 -16.33 18.41
C GLU A 506 6.23 -16.82 17.44
N LEU A 507 6.66 -18.05 17.63
CA LEU A 507 7.59 -18.74 16.73
C LEU A 507 6.84 -19.88 16.04
N PHE A 508 7.01 -19.95 14.72
CA PHE A 508 6.50 -21.05 13.91
C PHE A 508 7.66 -21.66 13.14
N ILE A 509 7.67 -22.98 13.06
CA ILE A 509 8.64 -23.72 12.24
C ILE A 509 7.92 -24.37 11.05
N PHE A 510 8.67 -24.61 10.00
CA PHE A 510 8.26 -25.36 8.83
C PHE A 510 9.47 -26.04 8.19
N SER A 511 9.24 -27.12 7.46
CA SER A 511 10.24 -27.74 6.59
C SER A 511 10.02 -27.36 5.14
N ALA A 512 11.05 -27.52 4.33
CA ALA A 512 10.97 -27.34 2.87
C ALA A 512 11.40 -28.63 2.18
N GLU A 513 10.59 -29.09 1.23
CA GLU A 513 10.96 -30.15 0.31
C GLU A 513 11.46 -29.52 -0.98
N ILE A 514 12.75 -29.65 -1.24
CA ILE A 514 13.44 -28.99 -2.37
C ILE A 514 13.74 -30.03 -3.44
N PHE A 515 13.50 -29.66 -4.71
CA PHE A 515 13.82 -30.49 -5.86
C PHE A 515 14.01 -29.62 -7.12
N SER A 516 14.88 -30.07 -8.01
CA SER A 516 15.22 -29.31 -9.21
C SER A 516 15.10 -30.15 -10.48
N GLU A 517 15.10 -29.48 -11.64
CA GLU A 517 15.16 -30.16 -12.94
C GLU A 517 16.43 -30.96 -13.10
N LYS A 518 17.56 -30.51 -12.56
CA LYS A 518 18.85 -31.23 -12.63
C LYS A 518 18.83 -32.56 -11.89
N GLU A 519 18.05 -32.63 -10.79
CA GLU A 519 17.97 -33.84 -9.98
C GLU A 519 17.01 -34.88 -10.58
N LEU A 520 16.03 -34.44 -11.35
CA LEU A 520 14.94 -35.30 -11.84
C LEU A 520 14.95 -35.53 -13.37
N ARG A 521 15.89 -34.93 -14.08
CA ARG A 521 16.21 -35.24 -15.46
C ARG A 521 17.25 -36.36 -15.51
#